data_471640c75f49da3fb799c84b88bf1c84
#
_entry.id   471640c75f49da3fb799c84b88bf1c84
#
_cell.length_a   1.000
_cell.length_b   1.000
_cell.length_c   1.000
_cell.angle_alpha   90.00
_cell.angle_beta   90.00
_cell.angle_gamma   90.00
#
_symmetry.space_group_name_H-M   'P 1'
#
loop_
_entity.id
_entity.type
_entity.pdbx_description
1 polymer ?
#
loop_
_entity_poly.entity_id
_entity_poly.type
_entity_poly.pdbx_seq_one_letter_code
_entity_poly.pdbx_strand_id
1 'polypeptide(L)'
;MPSFRGDNINGFAADPVSRQPDPSRLVSAYFHSAATQNYLRASLSSGLADLHSPLDWGLGHVITPSIKEQYAKTVGAVKDALRFMHTVGIDKDRGFETADIFTSHEGLSLEYEQSLTRLLRHPVQQGTSTTTPETGYYATSGHFIWIGDRTRQLGGAHVEFFRGIANPVGIKIGPSMAPDELVQLLDVVNPDSEIGKVTLISRYGASKIANFLPGHIAAVQASGHIPVWQCDPMHGNTQSTPSGVKTRHFTDILSELKQALEIHRAAGSFLGGMHLELTGEAVTECVGGAAGLTEDGLGERYTTFCDPRLNEKQALELAFLVAGFYRDESQE
;
A
#
# COMPACT_ATOMS: atom_id res chain seq x y z
N MET A 1 29.49 -8.69 -10.24
CA MET A 1 29.26 -7.67 -9.20
C MET A 1 27.85 -7.86 -8.66
N PRO A 2 27.62 -7.90 -7.35
CA PRO A 2 26.27 -7.99 -6.80
C PRO A 2 25.40 -6.82 -7.21
N SER A 3 24.09 -7.04 -7.39
CA SER A 3 23.15 -5.97 -7.68
C SER A 3 22.84 -5.14 -6.42
N PHE A 4 22.34 -3.91 -6.62
CA PHE A 4 21.81 -3.11 -5.52
C PHE A 4 20.56 -3.79 -4.92
N ARG A 5 20.54 -3.93 -3.61
CA ARG A 5 19.47 -4.64 -2.87
C ARG A 5 18.69 -3.71 -1.92
N GLY A 6 18.96 -2.42 -1.96
CA GLY A 6 18.48 -1.41 -1.04
C GLY A 6 19.55 -0.94 -0.07
N ASP A 7 19.43 0.30 0.42
CA ASP A 7 20.43 0.90 1.33
C ASP A 7 20.59 0.16 2.64
N ASN A 8 19.59 -0.62 3.06
CA ASN A 8 19.66 -1.46 4.24
C ASN A 8 20.50 -2.74 4.06
N ILE A 9 20.92 -3.06 2.84
CA ILE A 9 21.70 -4.26 2.51
C ILE A 9 23.08 -3.88 1.99
N ASN A 10 23.17 -3.01 0.98
CA ASN A 10 24.43 -2.67 0.32
C ASN A 10 24.40 -1.25 -0.26
N GLY A 11 25.57 -0.74 -0.68
CA GLY A 11 25.70 0.61 -1.24
C GLY A 11 25.17 0.72 -2.66
N PHE A 12 24.79 1.92 -3.04
CA PHE A 12 24.23 2.26 -4.34
C PHE A 12 25.29 2.30 -5.46
N ALA A 13 26.51 2.72 -5.16
CA ALA A 13 27.56 2.89 -6.17
C ALA A 13 27.82 1.58 -6.96
N ALA A 14 28.01 1.70 -8.27
CA ALA A 14 28.17 0.55 -9.17
C ALA A 14 29.63 0.01 -9.16
N ASP A 15 30.12 -0.32 -7.99
CA ASP A 15 31.45 -0.91 -7.78
C ASP A 15 31.37 -2.16 -6.87
N PRO A 16 32.35 -3.08 -6.96
CA PRO A 16 32.31 -4.33 -6.19
C PRO A 16 32.31 -4.16 -4.69
N VAL A 17 32.93 -3.12 -4.17
CA VAL A 17 33.04 -2.87 -2.71
C VAL A 17 31.71 -2.39 -2.16
N SER A 18 31.14 -1.36 -2.79
CA SER A 18 29.84 -0.80 -2.39
C SER A 18 28.70 -1.83 -2.47
N ARG A 19 28.80 -2.81 -3.36
CA ARG A 19 27.77 -3.85 -3.58
C ARG A 19 27.91 -5.07 -2.68
N GLN A 20 28.93 -5.10 -1.80
CA GLN A 20 28.98 -6.16 -0.78
C GLN A 20 27.89 -5.93 0.26
N PRO A 21 27.21 -7.00 0.73
CA PRO A 21 26.30 -6.91 1.85
C PRO A 21 27.02 -6.42 3.11
N ASP A 22 26.41 -5.47 3.81
CA ASP A 22 26.92 -4.87 5.04
C ASP A 22 25.85 -4.94 6.14
N PRO A 23 26.01 -5.85 7.14
CA PRO A 23 25.04 -6.00 8.22
C PRO A 23 24.84 -4.74 9.08
N SER A 24 25.83 -3.84 9.14
CA SER A 24 25.71 -2.59 9.90
C SER A 24 24.63 -1.67 9.35
N ARG A 25 24.30 -1.80 8.05
CA ARG A 25 23.23 -1.07 7.39
C ARG A 25 21.85 -1.45 7.92
N LEU A 26 21.62 -2.72 8.30
CA LEU A 26 20.37 -3.14 8.94
C LEU A 26 20.17 -2.47 10.30
N VAL A 27 21.23 -2.32 11.07
CA VAL A 27 21.20 -1.62 12.36
C VAL A 27 20.88 -0.13 12.14
N SER A 28 21.54 0.48 11.16
CA SER A 28 21.26 1.88 10.79
C SER A 28 19.80 2.05 10.31
N ALA A 29 19.29 1.14 9.51
CA ALA A 29 17.91 1.15 9.03
C ALA A 29 16.89 1.10 10.19
N TYR A 30 17.17 0.28 11.22
CA TYR A 30 16.34 0.23 12.43
C TYR A 30 16.26 1.59 13.13
N PHE A 31 17.41 2.26 13.34
CA PHE A 31 17.42 3.57 14.00
C PHE A 31 16.78 4.66 13.15
N HIS A 32 17.00 4.67 11.84
CA HIS A 32 16.31 5.58 10.92
C HIS A 32 14.79 5.36 10.95
N SER A 33 14.34 4.12 10.94
CA SER A 33 12.92 3.78 11.05
C SER A 33 12.32 4.29 12.36
N ALA A 34 12.98 4.01 13.50
CA ALA A 34 12.52 4.46 14.80
C ALA A 34 12.45 6.00 14.92
N ALA A 35 13.45 6.71 14.40
CA ALA A 35 13.47 8.17 14.39
C ALA A 35 12.36 8.76 13.51
N THR A 36 12.15 8.18 12.32
CA THR A 36 11.09 8.59 11.39
C THR A 36 9.70 8.36 12.00
N GLN A 37 9.47 7.23 12.66
CA GLN A 37 8.22 6.93 13.36
C GLN A 37 7.92 7.96 14.45
N ASN A 38 8.91 8.30 15.27
CA ASN A 38 8.75 9.30 16.32
C ASN A 38 8.47 10.69 15.74
N TYR A 39 9.15 11.07 14.66
CA TYR A 39 8.91 12.33 13.96
C TYR A 39 7.48 12.39 13.40
N LEU A 40 7.02 11.33 12.74
CA LEU A 40 5.66 11.24 12.19
C LEU A 40 4.60 11.36 13.30
N ARG A 41 4.76 10.62 14.40
CA ARG A 41 3.84 10.71 15.55
C ARG A 41 3.77 12.11 16.13
N ALA A 42 4.93 12.74 16.31
CA ALA A 42 4.99 14.13 16.82
C ALA A 42 4.33 15.12 15.86
N SER A 43 4.58 14.99 14.56
CA SER A 43 4.00 15.85 13.52
C SER A 43 2.48 15.69 13.43
N LEU A 44 1.97 14.46 13.45
CA LEU A 44 0.53 14.19 13.44
C LEU A 44 -0.15 14.76 14.69
N SER A 45 0.46 14.55 15.86
CA SER A 45 -0.05 15.09 17.13
C SER A 45 -0.02 16.62 17.20
N SER A 46 0.79 17.28 16.37
CA SER A 46 0.85 18.73 16.26
C SER A 46 -0.15 19.32 15.24
N GLY A 47 -0.99 18.49 14.61
CA GLY A 47 -2.01 18.94 13.68
C GLY A 47 -1.56 19.00 12.21
N LEU A 48 -0.43 18.35 11.83
CA LEU A 48 0.03 18.33 10.43
C LEU A 48 -1.01 17.79 9.45
N ALA A 49 -1.85 16.84 9.90
CA ALA A 49 -2.90 16.21 9.11
C ALA A 49 -4.31 16.62 9.60
N ASP A 50 -4.44 17.80 10.18
CA ASP A 50 -5.74 18.30 10.67
C ASP A 50 -6.70 18.57 9.52
N LEU A 51 -7.82 17.87 9.52
CA LEU A 51 -8.88 18.00 8.53
C LEU A 51 -9.70 19.30 8.70
N HIS A 52 -9.56 20.02 9.84
CA HIS A 52 -10.23 21.30 10.04
C HIS A 52 -9.65 22.42 9.16
N SER A 53 -8.42 22.24 8.65
CA SER A 53 -7.75 23.22 7.77
C SER A 53 -7.44 22.67 6.37
N PRO A 54 -8.40 22.06 5.66
CA PRO A 54 -8.15 21.45 4.35
C PRO A 54 -7.73 22.44 3.27
N LEU A 55 -7.87 23.74 3.51
CA LEU A 55 -7.43 24.79 2.57
C LEU A 55 -5.93 25.04 2.58
N ASP A 56 -5.25 24.68 3.65
CA ASP A 56 -3.82 24.82 3.76
C ASP A 56 -3.07 23.71 3.00
N TRP A 57 -3.82 22.73 2.51
CA TRP A 57 -3.30 21.71 1.60
C TRP A 57 -3.03 22.35 0.24
N GLY A 58 -1.84 22.90 0.09
CA GLY A 58 -1.42 23.68 -1.08
C GLY A 58 -1.59 22.95 -2.41
N LEU A 59 -2.66 23.24 -3.13
CA LEU A 59 -2.92 22.72 -4.48
C LEU A 59 -2.59 23.72 -5.58
N GLY A 60 -1.73 24.67 -5.30
CA GLY A 60 -1.24 25.62 -6.32
C GLY A 60 -0.62 24.93 -7.55
N HIS A 61 -0.24 23.67 -7.41
CA HIS A 61 0.37 22.85 -8.45
C HIS A 61 -0.62 22.03 -9.30
N VAL A 62 -1.90 21.94 -8.92
CA VAL A 62 -2.91 21.25 -9.76
C VAL A 62 -3.25 22.11 -10.97
N ILE A 63 -2.73 21.69 -12.13
CA ILE A 63 -2.86 22.45 -13.39
C ILE A 63 -4.17 22.12 -14.11
N THR A 64 -4.70 20.88 -13.95
CA THR A 64 -5.88 20.41 -14.67
C THR A 64 -7.15 21.08 -14.13
N PRO A 65 -7.89 21.86 -14.96
CA PRO A 65 -9.05 22.63 -14.51
C PRO A 65 -10.14 21.76 -13.88
N SER A 66 -10.42 20.58 -14.44
CA SER A 66 -11.45 19.65 -13.94
C SER A 66 -11.10 19.08 -12.56
N ILE A 67 -9.84 18.74 -12.32
CA ILE A 67 -9.36 18.25 -11.00
C ILE A 67 -9.41 19.39 -9.98
N LYS A 68 -9.01 20.59 -10.39
CA LYS A 68 -9.06 21.79 -9.54
C LYS A 68 -10.51 22.13 -9.13
N GLU A 69 -11.45 21.99 -10.04
CA GLU A 69 -12.88 22.19 -9.76
C GLU A 69 -13.43 21.12 -8.82
N GLN A 70 -13.13 19.84 -9.07
CA GLN A 70 -13.53 18.74 -8.18
C GLN A 70 -12.98 18.91 -6.77
N TYR A 71 -11.71 19.31 -6.67
CA TYR A 71 -11.10 19.60 -5.39
C TYR A 71 -11.78 20.77 -4.68
N ALA A 72 -11.99 21.88 -5.37
CA ALA A 72 -12.67 23.03 -4.79
C ALA A 72 -14.08 22.67 -4.27
N LYS A 73 -14.80 21.81 -5.00
CA LYS A 73 -16.10 21.28 -4.59
C LYS A 73 -15.98 20.40 -3.33
N THR A 74 -14.99 19.51 -3.28
CA THR A 74 -14.74 18.63 -2.12
C THR A 74 -14.36 19.46 -0.89
N VAL A 75 -13.45 20.41 -1.03
CA VAL A 75 -13.04 21.32 0.07
C VAL A 75 -14.23 22.17 0.53
N GLY A 76 -15.07 22.64 -0.39
CA GLY A 76 -16.29 23.35 -0.04
C GLY A 76 -17.24 22.50 0.81
N ALA A 77 -17.49 21.25 0.41
CA ALA A 77 -18.32 20.32 1.16
C ALA A 77 -17.76 19.99 2.56
N VAL A 78 -16.44 19.77 2.66
CA VAL A 78 -15.77 19.56 3.97
C VAL A 78 -15.93 20.77 4.87
N LYS A 79 -15.73 22.00 4.36
CA LYS A 79 -15.95 23.25 5.12
C LYS A 79 -17.37 23.39 5.63
N ASP A 80 -18.35 23.11 4.80
CA ASP A 80 -19.75 23.23 5.18
C ASP A 80 -20.11 22.18 6.25
N ALA A 81 -19.59 20.95 6.13
CA ALA A 81 -19.73 19.92 7.14
C ALA A 81 -19.08 20.33 8.48
N LEU A 82 -17.85 20.85 8.46
CA LEU A 82 -17.15 21.34 9.65
C LEU A 82 -17.88 22.50 10.32
N ARG A 83 -18.43 23.46 9.54
CA ARG A 83 -19.28 24.53 10.09
C ARG A 83 -20.52 23.99 10.78
N PHE A 84 -21.17 23.01 10.16
CA PHE A 84 -22.32 22.35 10.76
C PHE A 84 -21.95 21.67 12.09
N MET A 85 -20.88 20.90 12.10
CA MET A 85 -20.39 20.23 13.31
C MET A 85 -20.07 21.23 14.43
N HIS A 86 -19.39 22.33 14.11
CA HIS A 86 -19.11 23.42 15.05
C HIS A 86 -20.43 24.01 15.61
N THR A 87 -21.41 24.24 14.75
CA THR A 87 -22.70 24.84 15.14
C THR A 87 -23.46 23.94 16.11
N VAL A 88 -23.36 22.61 15.97
CA VAL A 88 -24.05 21.64 16.86
C VAL A 88 -23.17 21.19 18.03
N GLY A 89 -21.94 21.74 18.17
CA GLY A 89 -21.06 21.48 19.30
C GLY A 89 -20.34 20.14 19.30
N ILE A 90 -20.20 19.50 18.12
CA ILE A 90 -19.53 18.21 17.93
C ILE A 90 -18.02 18.37 17.62
N ASP A 91 -17.54 19.59 17.46
CA ASP A 91 -16.18 19.95 17.06
C ASP A 91 -15.07 19.63 18.10
N LYS A 92 -15.44 19.04 19.23
CA LYS A 92 -14.52 18.62 20.29
C LYS A 92 -14.00 17.18 20.15
N ASP A 93 -14.43 16.48 19.12
CA ASP A 93 -13.99 15.11 18.90
C ASP A 93 -12.63 15.13 18.15
N ARG A 94 -11.57 14.77 18.88
CA ARG A 94 -10.18 14.76 18.37
C ARG A 94 -9.95 13.84 17.17
N GLY A 95 -10.96 13.07 16.75
CA GLY A 95 -10.87 12.18 15.59
C GLY A 95 -10.58 12.87 14.25
N PHE A 96 -10.81 14.18 14.15
CA PHE A 96 -10.53 14.98 12.94
C PHE A 96 -9.21 15.77 13.02
N GLU A 97 -8.56 15.81 14.17
CA GLU A 97 -7.31 16.55 14.38
C GLU A 97 -6.06 15.80 13.91
N THR A 98 -6.19 14.50 13.61
CA THR A 98 -5.06 13.65 13.21
C THR A 98 -5.50 12.54 12.26
N ALA A 99 -4.56 11.98 11.52
CA ALA A 99 -4.76 10.80 10.69
C ALA A 99 -4.02 9.61 11.28
N ASP A 100 -4.64 8.43 11.24
CA ASP A 100 -3.98 7.19 11.60
C ASP A 100 -2.95 6.82 10.53
N ILE A 101 -1.70 6.60 10.93
CA ILE A 101 -0.62 6.12 10.07
C ILE A 101 -0.07 4.81 10.62
N PHE A 102 -0.05 3.81 9.77
CA PHE A 102 0.55 2.51 10.05
C PHE A 102 1.71 2.27 9.09
N THR A 103 2.74 1.56 9.57
CA THR A 103 3.89 1.20 8.77
C THR A 103 3.79 -0.22 8.28
N SER A 104 4.29 -0.43 7.08
CA SER A 104 4.29 -1.74 6.43
C SER A 104 5.52 -1.91 5.53
N HIS A 105 5.93 -3.17 5.34
CA HIS A 105 6.99 -3.53 4.40
C HIS A 105 6.90 -5.01 3.99
N GLU A 106 7.62 -5.39 2.93
CA GLU A 106 7.81 -6.80 2.57
C GLU A 106 8.70 -7.48 3.60
N GLY A 107 8.22 -8.57 4.19
CA GLY A 107 9.00 -9.39 5.13
C GLY A 107 10.03 -10.24 4.41
N LEU A 108 10.96 -9.62 3.67
CA LEU A 108 11.88 -10.31 2.78
C LEU A 108 13.08 -10.93 3.53
N SER A 109 13.68 -10.20 4.49
CA SER A 109 14.83 -10.66 5.26
C SER A 109 14.35 -11.29 6.57
N LEU A 110 14.17 -12.61 6.58
CA LEU A 110 13.60 -13.31 7.74
C LEU A 110 14.46 -13.20 8.99
N GLU A 111 15.77 -13.10 8.88
CA GLU A 111 16.67 -12.90 10.02
C GLU A 111 16.42 -11.56 10.70
N TYR A 112 16.13 -10.51 9.91
CA TYR A 112 15.75 -9.20 10.43
C TYR A 112 14.38 -9.28 11.12
N GLU A 113 13.39 -9.86 10.46
CA GLU A 113 12.03 -10.01 10.99
C GLU A 113 12.01 -10.84 12.29
N GLN A 114 12.73 -11.95 12.31
CA GLN A 114 12.87 -12.82 13.48
C GLN A 114 13.51 -12.07 14.65
N SER A 115 14.54 -11.26 14.39
CA SER A 115 15.24 -10.50 15.44
C SER A 115 14.33 -9.46 16.11
N LEU A 116 13.28 -9.00 15.43
CA LEU A 116 12.29 -8.05 15.91
C LEU A 116 10.95 -8.71 16.29
N THR A 117 10.84 -10.03 16.24
CA THR A 117 9.63 -10.74 16.67
C THR A 117 9.59 -10.89 18.20
N ARG A 118 8.47 -10.59 18.80
CA ARG A 118 8.26 -10.61 20.26
C ARG A 118 6.99 -11.36 20.63
N LEU A 119 7.05 -12.08 21.75
CA LEU A 119 5.87 -12.66 22.39
C LEU A 119 5.17 -11.55 23.17
N LEU A 120 3.97 -11.16 22.72
CA LEU A 120 3.19 -10.08 23.31
C LEU A 120 1.79 -10.59 23.69
N ARG A 121 1.11 -9.88 24.59
CA ARG A 121 -0.31 -10.12 24.88
C ARG A 121 -1.15 -9.63 23.69
N HIS A 122 -2.19 -10.40 23.35
CA HIS A 122 -3.18 -9.93 22.39
C HIS A 122 -3.85 -8.66 22.90
N PRO A 123 -4.16 -7.70 22.03
CA PRO A 123 -5.02 -6.57 22.39
C PRO A 123 -6.35 -7.11 22.97
N VAL A 124 -6.79 -6.54 24.09
CA VAL A 124 -8.06 -6.94 24.70
C VAL A 124 -9.19 -6.51 23.76
N GLN A 125 -9.80 -7.48 23.08
CA GLN A 125 -11.04 -7.24 22.36
C GLN A 125 -12.19 -7.22 23.35
N GLN A 126 -12.83 -6.07 23.53
CA GLN A 126 -14.02 -5.96 24.34
C GLN A 126 -15.14 -6.81 23.72
N GLY A 127 -15.54 -7.88 24.40
CA GLY A 127 -16.72 -8.68 24.04
C GLY A 127 -16.46 -10.00 23.32
N THR A 128 -15.21 -10.46 23.16
CA THR A 128 -14.93 -11.78 22.59
C THR A 128 -14.72 -12.87 23.63
N SER A 129 -15.26 -14.05 23.33
CA SER A 129 -15.14 -15.29 24.11
C SER A 129 -13.67 -15.70 24.30
N THR A 130 -13.37 -16.22 25.48
CA THR A 130 -12.05 -16.55 26.05
C THR A 130 -11.29 -17.73 25.40
N THR A 131 -11.45 -18.02 24.13
CA THR A 131 -10.76 -19.14 23.47
C THR A 131 -9.47 -18.75 22.74
N THR A 132 -9.20 -17.46 22.58
CA THR A 132 -7.95 -16.96 21.97
C THR A 132 -6.81 -17.06 22.99
N PRO A 133 -5.61 -17.55 22.62
CA PRO A 133 -4.45 -17.53 23.52
C PRO A 133 -4.19 -16.11 24.05
N GLU A 134 -3.81 -15.98 25.32
CA GLU A 134 -3.52 -14.66 25.91
C GLU A 134 -2.34 -13.94 25.23
N THR A 135 -1.49 -14.68 24.52
CA THR A 135 -0.25 -14.18 23.91
C THR A 135 -0.06 -14.73 22.51
N GLY A 136 0.60 -13.95 21.65
CA GLY A 136 1.03 -14.35 20.31
C GLY A 136 2.37 -13.74 19.96
N TYR A 137 3.03 -14.32 18.97
CA TYR A 137 4.23 -13.73 18.40
C TYR A 137 3.88 -12.61 17.41
N TYR A 138 4.46 -11.44 17.64
CA TYR A 138 4.27 -10.26 16.78
C TYR A 138 5.59 -9.86 16.16
N ALA A 139 5.62 -9.69 14.84
CA ALA A 139 6.67 -8.95 14.16
C ALA A 139 6.54 -7.47 14.53
N THR A 140 7.51 -6.93 15.26
CA THR A 140 7.49 -5.52 15.70
C THR A 140 8.31 -4.60 14.79
N SER A 141 8.71 -5.10 13.63
CA SER A 141 9.37 -4.34 12.56
C SER A 141 8.42 -3.39 11.84
N GLY A 142 7.11 -3.66 11.88
CA GLY A 142 6.05 -2.86 11.30
C GLY A 142 4.69 -3.27 11.85
N HIS A 143 3.66 -2.47 11.60
CA HIS A 143 2.28 -2.82 11.98
C HIS A 143 1.73 -3.93 11.08
N PHE A 144 2.12 -3.90 9.80
CA PHE A 144 1.67 -4.81 8.76
C PHE A 144 2.87 -5.22 7.90
N ILE A 145 3.05 -6.52 7.67
CA ILE A 145 4.10 -7.03 6.77
C ILE A 145 3.47 -7.98 5.74
N TRP A 146 4.10 -8.11 4.56
CA TRP A 146 3.56 -8.98 3.52
C TRP A 146 4.57 -9.95 2.93
N ILE A 147 4.06 -11.08 2.45
CA ILE A 147 4.79 -12.05 1.64
C ILE A 147 4.85 -11.51 0.21
N GLY A 148 6.05 -11.39 -0.36
CA GLY A 148 6.25 -11.02 -1.76
C GLY A 148 5.85 -12.13 -2.73
N ASP A 149 5.57 -11.74 -3.98
CA ASP A 149 5.20 -12.70 -5.04
C ASP A 149 6.29 -13.78 -5.29
N ARG A 150 7.55 -13.46 -5.00
CA ARG A 150 8.71 -14.37 -5.18
C ARG A 150 8.95 -15.32 -4.00
N THR A 151 8.32 -15.10 -2.85
CA THR A 151 8.59 -15.81 -1.60
C THR A 151 7.36 -16.51 -1.01
N ARG A 152 6.30 -16.69 -1.80
CA ARG A 152 5.00 -17.23 -1.40
C ARG A 152 4.82 -18.76 -1.58
N GLN A 153 5.91 -19.49 -1.85
CA GLN A 153 5.85 -20.95 -2.02
C GLN A 153 5.34 -21.61 -0.75
N LEU A 154 4.35 -22.50 -0.86
CA LEU A 154 3.66 -23.17 0.26
C LEU A 154 4.62 -23.80 1.28
N GLY A 155 5.68 -24.46 0.82
CA GLY A 155 6.72 -25.05 1.68
C GLY A 155 7.87 -24.12 2.00
N GLY A 156 7.77 -22.82 1.70
CA GLY A 156 8.84 -21.85 1.86
C GLY A 156 8.94 -21.28 3.29
N ALA A 157 10.14 -20.87 3.66
CA ALA A 157 10.43 -20.32 5.00
C ALA A 157 9.61 -19.03 5.29
N HIS A 158 9.31 -18.23 4.26
CA HIS A 158 8.49 -17.04 4.44
C HIS A 158 7.05 -17.39 4.84
N VAL A 159 6.42 -18.33 4.16
CA VAL A 159 5.06 -18.77 4.48
C VAL A 159 5.02 -19.34 5.90
N GLU A 160 5.98 -20.15 6.30
CA GLU A 160 6.08 -20.70 7.66
C GLU A 160 6.26 -19.61 8.72
N PHE A 161 7.12 -18.60 8.46
CA PHE A 161 7.29 -17.47 9.37
C PHE A 161 5.97 -16.69 9.53
N PHE A 162 5.29 -16.38 8.42
CA PHE A 162 4.04 -15.62 8.43
C PHE A 162 2.88 -16.38 9.08
N ARG A 163 2.87 -17.72 8.98
CA ARG A 163 1.93 -18.57 9.71
C ARG A 163 2.06 -18.41 11.23
N GLY A 164 3.28 -18.16 11.71
CA GLY A 164 3.60 -18.11 13.15
C GLY A 164 3.36 -16.74 13.81
N ILE A 165 3.03 -15.68 13.07
CA ILE A 165 2.85 -14.33 13.64
C ILE A 165 1.38 -13.92 13.74
N ALA A 166 1.07 -13.17 14.79
CA ALA A 166 -0.28 -12.70 15.08
C ALA A 166 -0.67 -11.38 14.39
N ASN A 167 0.29 -10.68 13.76
CA ASN A 167 -0.01 -9.47 12.99
C ASN A 167 -1.03 -9.75 11.88
N PRO A 168 -1.82 -8.75 11.46
CA PRO A 168 -2.40 -8.79 10.13
C PRO A 168 -1.28 -8.86 9.08
N VAL A 169 -1.46 -9.68 8.05
CA VAL A 169 -0.43 -9.98 7.06
C VAL A 169 -0.94 -9.78 5.62
N GLY A 170 -0.05 -9.39 4.73
CA GLY A 170 -0.34 -9.30 3.31
C GLY A 170 0.25 -10.44 2.50
N ILE A 171 -0.35 -10.71 1.35
CA ILE A 171 0.17 -11.66 0.35
C ILE A 171 0.06 -11.00 -1.02
N LYS A 172 1.18 -10.87 -1.72
CA LYS A 172 1.17 -10.44 -3.13
C LYS A 172 0.70 -11.59 -4.01
N ILE A 173 -0.32 -11.33 -4.82
CA ILE A 173 -0.87 -12.29 -5.78
C ILE A 173 -0.81 -11.74 -7.20
N GLY A 174 -0.58 -12.61 -8.15
CA GLY A 174 -0.41 -12.20 -9.55
C GLY A 174 -0.73 -13.33 -10.54
N PRO A 175 -0.44 -13.12 -11.84
CA PRO A 175 -0.81 -14.05 -12.90
C PRO A 175 -0.18 -15.44 -12.79
N SER A 176 0.89 -15.59 -12.01
CA SER A 176 1.61 -16.84 -11.82
C SER A 176 1.02 -17.73 -10.73
N MET A 177 0.02 -17.25 -9.98
CA MET A 177 -0.64 -18.01 -8.92
C MET A 177 -1.88 -18.71 -9.49
N ALA A 178 -2.05 -19.98 -9.20
CA ALA A 178 -3.30 -20.69 -9.49
C ALA A 178 -4.34 -20.42 -8.38
N PRO A 179 -5.65 -20.44 -8.69
CA PRO A 179 -6.69 -20.20 -7.70
C PRO A 179 -6.69 -21.18 -6.53
N ASP A 180 -6.39 -22.46 -6.77
CA ASP A 180 -6.27 -23.50 -5.75
C ASP A 180 -5.01 -23.32 -4.88
N GLU A 181 -3.88 -22.89 -5.46
CA GLU A 181 -2.69 -22.52 -4.72
C GLU A 181 -2.97 -21.37 -3.75
N LEU A 182 -3.75 -20.37 -4.18
CA LEU A 182 -4.16 -19.25 -3.33
C LEU A 182 -4.96 -19.71 -2.11
N VAL A 183 -5.92 -20.63 -2.30
CA VAL A 183 -6.71 -21.17 -1.20
C VAL A 183 -5.83 -21.96 -0.23
N GLN A 184 -4.94 -22.83 -0.73
CA GLN A 184 -3.99 -23.56 0.12
C GLN A 184 -3.08 -22.63 0.92
N LEU A 185 -2.68 -21.50 0.34
CA LEU A 185 -1.87 -20.51 1.03
C LEU A 185 -2.64 -19.80 2.15
N LEU A 186 -3.93 -19.52 1.91
CA LEU A 186 -4.82 -18.98 2.95
C LEU A 186 -5.03 -19.98 4.09
N ASP A 187 -5.23 -21.27 3.77
CA ASP A 187 -5.38 -22.33 4.77
C ASP A 187 -4.14 -22.45 5.66
N VAL A 188 -2.95 -22.24 5.10
CA VAL A 188 -1.68 -22.27 5.87
C VAL A 188 -1.50 -21.03 6.74
N VAL A 189 -1.72 -19.84 6.17
CA VAL A 189 -1.40 -18.56 6.85
C VAL A 189 -2.53 -18.13 7.81
N ASN A 190 -3.76 -18.56 7.55
CA ASN A 190 -4.95 -18.23 8.34
C ASN A 190 -5.84 -19.46 8.56
N PRO A 191 -5.35 -20.50 9.26
CA PRO A 191 -6.06 -21.77 9.44
C PRO A 191 -7.39 -21.63 10.16
N ASP A 192 -7.52 -20.61 10.99
CA ASP A 192 -8.74 -20.35 11.77
C ASP A 192 -9.76 -19.48 11.02
N SER A 193 -9.48 -19.15 9.76
CA SER A 193 -10.29 -18.28 8.89
C SER A 193 -10.67 -16.95 9.58
N GLU A 194 -9.74 -16.37 10.34
CA GLU A 194 -9.91 -15.11 11.03
C GLU A 194 -10.18 -13.98 10.01
N ILE A 195 -11.31 -13.28 10.19
CA ILE A 195 -11.74 -12.21 9.29
C ILE A 195 -10.74 -11.05 9.35
N GLY A 196 -10.27 -10.61 8.18
CA GLY A 196 -9.35 -9.48 8.06
C GLY A 196 -7.90 -9.76 8.46
N LYS A 197 -7.57 -10.99 8.88
CA LYS A 197 -6.19 -11.41 9.16
C LYS A 197 -5.28 -11.29 7.95
N VAL A 198 -5.77 -11.68 6.79
CA VAL A 198 -5.02 -11.66 5.53
C VAL A 198 -5.52 -10.58 4.60
N THR A 199 -4.59 -9.83 4.03
CA THR A 199 -4.83 -8.90 2.92
C THR A 199 -4.22 -9.49 1.65
N LEU A 200 -5.04 -9.71 0.63
CA LEU A 200 -4.59 -10.11 -0.70
C LEU A 200 -4.29 -8.88 -1.54
N ILE A 201 -3.02 -8.71 -1.94
CA ILE A 201 -2.55 -7.56 -2.71
C ILE A 201 -2.36 -7.99 -4.16
N SER A 202 -3.38 -7.74 -4.99
CA SER A 202 -3.41 -8.15 -6.39
C SER A 202 -2.54 -7.27 -7.28
N ARG A 203 -1.73 -7.90 -8.17
CA ARG A 203 -0.80 -7.21 -9.08
C ARG A 203 -0.70 -7.93 -10.42
N TYR A 204 -1.63 -7.73 -11.30
CA TYR A 204 -1.73 -8.48 -12.57
C TYR A 204 -1.16 -7.73 -13.78
N GLY A 205 -1.24 -6.40 -13.77
CA GLY A 205 -1.08 -5.53 -14.92
C GLY A 205 -2.41 -5.32 -15.66
N ALA A 206 -2.60 -4.13 -16.21
CA ALA A 206 -3.85 -3.71 -16.87
C ALA A 206 -4.32 -4.66 -17.99
N SER A 207 -3.39 -5.28 -18.72
CA SER A 207 -3.70 -6.20 -19.81
C SER A 207 -4.11 -7.61 -19.36
N LYS A 208 -3.90 -7.96 -18.10
CA LYS A 208 -4.07 -9.34 -17.60
C LYS A 208 -5.13 -9.49 -16.52
N ILE A 209 -5.44 -8.44 -15.79
CA ILE A 209 -6.29 -8.48 -14.60
C ILE A 209 -7.64 -9.15 -14.87
N ALA A 210 -8.27 -8.85 -16.00
CA ALA A 210 -9.57 -9.41 -16.38
C ALA A 210 -9.55 -10.94 -16.56
N ASN A 211 -8.39 -11.51 -16.86
CA ASN A 211 -8.25 -12.95 -17.08
C ASN A 211 -8.00 -13.75 -15.78
N PHE A 212 -7.48 -13.11 -14.75
CA PHE A 212 -7.02 -13.81 -13.54
C PHE A 212 -7.81 -13.46 -12.28
N LEU A 213 -8.09 -12.18 -12.04
CA LEU A 213 -8.73 -11.74 -10.81
C LEU A 213 -10.11 -12.39 -10.56
N PRO A 214 -11.01 -12.54 -11.54
CA PRO A 214 -12.31 -13.20 -11.31
C PRO A 214 -12.18 -14.61 -10.76
N GLY A 215 -11.23 -15.40 -11.29
CA GLY A 215 -10.98 -16.79 -10.85
C GLY A 215 -10.46 -16.85 -9.41
N HIS A 216 -9.58 -15.92 -9.03
CA HIS A 216 -9.08 -15.83 -7.66
C HIS A 216 -10.18 -15.41 -6.67
N ILE A 217 -11.02 -14.43 -7.02
CA ILE A 217 -12.14 -14.02 -6.17
C ILE A 217 -13.11 -15.19 -5.97
N ALA A 218 -13.48 -15.90 -7.05
CA ALA A 218 -14.40 -17.03 -6.97
C ALA A 218 -13.84 -18.16 -6.09
N ALA A 219 -12.57 -18.50 -6.21
CA ALA A 219 -11.93 -19.53 -5.39
C ALA A 219 -11.90 -19.15 -3.91
N VAL A 220 -11.57 -17.90 -3.58
CA VAL A 220 -11.55 -17.39 -2.21
C VAL A 220 -12.96 -17.38 -1.61
N GLN A 221 -13.98 -16.93 -2.37
CA GLN A 221 -15.37 -16.98 -1.92
C GLN A 221 -15.85 -18.39 -1.64
N ALA A 222 -15.46 -19.36 -2.51
CA ALA A 222 -15.81 -20.77 -2.33
C ALA A 222 -15.11 -21.43 -1.13
N SER A 223 -13.93 -20.93 -0.73
CA SER A 223 -13.17 -21.47 0.41
C SER A 223 -13.71 -21.05 1.77
N GLY A 224 -14.52 -20.00 1.84
CA GLY A 224 -15.03 -19.44 3.09
C GLY A 224 -14.06 -18.46 3.80
N HIS A 225 -12.84 -18.25 3.29
CA HIS A 225 -11.96 -17.21 3.78
C HIS A 225 -12.49 -15.80 3.45
N ILE A 226 -12.32 -14.86 4.36
CA ILE A 226 -12.75 -13.46 4.20
C ILE A 226 -11.52 -12.54 4.33
N PRO A 227 -10.67 -12.46 3.31
CA PRO A 227 -9.53 -11.55 3.30
C PRO A 227 -9.95 -10.12 2.95
N VAL A 228 -9.11 -9.16 3.28
CA VAL A 228 -9.15 -7.81 2.69
C VAL A 228 -8.51 -7.87 1.30
N TRP A 229 -9.10 -7.19 0.33
CA TRP A 229 -8.54 -7.08 -1.01
C TRP A 229 -7.93 -5.70 -1.24
N GLN A 230 -6.72 -5.68 -1.80
CA GLN A 230 -6.06 -4.48 -2.29
C GLN A 230 -5.59 -4.67 -3.73
N CYS A 231 -5.59 -3.59 -4.52
CA CYS A 231 -5.01 -3.56 -5.85
C CYS A 231 -3.65 -2.84 -5.81
N ASP A 232 -2.62 -3.49 -6.33
CA ASP A 232 -1.31 -2.93 -6.62
C ASP A 232 -1.18 -2.73 -8.14
N PRO A 233 -1.56 -1.59 -8.68
CA PRO A 233 -1.50 -1.33 -10.11
C PRO A 233 -0.10 -0.88 -10.55
N MET A 234 0.91 -0.97 -9.67
CA MET A 234 2.25 -0.50 -9.94
C MET A 234 3.14 -1.62 -10.50
N HIS A 235 3.28 -2.74 -9.75
CA HIS A 235 4.27 -3.77 -10.04
C HIS A 235 3.95 -4.61 -11.28
N GLY A 236 2.67 -4.72 -11.67
CA GLY A 236 2.24 -5.40 -12.91
C GLY A 236 2.41 -4.57 -14.18
N ASN A 237 2.61 -3.25 -14.06
CA ASN A 237 2.68 -2.29 -15.16
C ASN A 237 4.06 -1.64 -15.33
N THR A 238 5.09 -2.18 -14.69
CA THR A 238 6.46 -1.69 -14.87
C THR A 238 6.99 -2.13 -16.24
N GLN A 239 7.52 -1.18 -16.99
CA GLN A 239 8.12 -1.38 -18.31
C GLN A 239 9.40 -0.58 -18.45
N SER A 240 10.15 -0.83 -19.50
CA SER A 240 11.36 -0.08 -19.80
C SER A 240 11.18 0.65 -21.12
N THR A 241 11.64 1.90 -21.17
CA THR A 241 11.73 2.67 -22.41
C THR A 241 12.74 2.02 -23.36
N PRO A 242 12.75 2.39 -24.65
CA PRO A 242 13.80 1.98 -25.60
C PRO A 242 15.21 2.32 -25.12
N SER A 243 15.38 3.38 -24.33
CA SER A 243 16.65 3.77 -23.70
C SER A 243 17.01 2.97 -22.46
N GLY A 244 16.15 2.03 -22.01
CA GLY A 244 16.39 1.17 -20.85
C GLY A 244 16.00 1.77 -19.50
N VAL A 245 15.37 2.94 -19.48
CA VAL A 245 14.86 3.56 -18.25
C VAL A 245 13.57 2.86 -17.84
N LYS A 246 13.50 2.41 -16.58
CA LYS A 246 12.24 1.86 -16.02
C LYS A 246 11.21 2.97 -15.87
N THR A 247 9.98 2.68 -16.26
CA THR A 247 8.85 3.61 -16.07
C THR A 247 7.54 2.85 -15.93
N ARG A 248 6.48 3.59 -15.67
CA ARG A 248 5.08 3.11 -15.70
C ARG A 248 4.24 4.14 -16.43
N HIS A 249 3.27 3.70 -17.20
CA HIS A 249 2.30 4.61 -17.79
C HIS A 249 1.13 4.81 -16.81
N PHE A 250 0.82 6.05 -16.51
CA PHE A 250 -0.29 6.43 -15.62
C PHE A 250 -1.63 5.84 -16.10
N THR A 251 -1.81 5.77 -17.43
CA THR A 251 -2.99 5.15 -18.04
C THR A 251 -3.14 3.66 -17.71
N ASP A 252 -2.04 2.92 -17.65
CA ASP A 252 -2.07 1.50 -17.30
C ASP A 252 -2.37 1.31 -15.81
N ILE A 253 -1.76 2.14 -14.96
CA ILE A 253 -2.04 2.17 -13.51
C ILE A 253 -3.53 2.42 -13.26
N LEU A 254 -4.08 3.44 -13.87
CA LEU A 254 -5.49 3.80 -13.76
C LEU A 254 -6.40 2.70 -14.32
N SER A 255 -6.03 2.11 -15.46
CA SER A 255 -6.80 1.03 -16.11
C SER A 255 -6.86 -0.21 -15.24
N GLU A 256 -5.74 -0.67 -14.65
CA GLU A 256 -5.76 -1.84 -13.76
C GLU A 256 -6.64 -1.59 -12.53
N LEU A 257 -6.50 -0.42 -11.91
CA LEU A 257 -7.28 -0.07 -10.74
C LEU A 257 -8.79 0.00 -11.04
N LYS A 258 -9.17 0.65 -12.15
CA LYS A 258 -10.57 0.72 -12.58
C LYS A 258 -11.15 -0.67 -12.85
N GLN A 259 -10.43 -1.51 -13.57
CA GLN A 259 -10.84 -2.90 -13.82
C GLN A 259 -10.97 -3.69 -12.50
N ALA A 260 -10.03 -3.50 -11.53
CA ALA A 260 -10.13 -4.15 -10.23
C ALA A 260 -11.45 -3.79 -9.52
N LEU A 261 -11.78 -2.50 -9.46
CA LEU A 261 -13.02 -2.00 -8.85
C LEU A 261 -14.26 -2.62 -9.53
N GLU A 262 -14.31 -2.60 -10.87
CA GLU A 262 -15.41 -3.15 -11.65
C GLU A 262 -15.56 -4.67 -11.45
N ILE A 263 -14.45 -5.42 -11.44
CA ILE A 263 -14.44 -6.88 -11.25
C ILE A 263 -14.92 -7.25 -9.84
N HIS A 264 -14.43 -6.58 -8.81
CA HIS A 264 -14.88 -6.81 -7.44
C HIS A 264 -16.38 -6.54 -7.28
N ARG A 265 -16.87 -5.43 -7.85
CA ARG A 265 -18.31 -5.11 -7.86
C ARG A 265 -19.12 -6.22 -8.55
N ALA A 266 -18.71 -6.63 -9.74
CA ALA A 266 -19.40 -7.67 -10.51
C ALA A 266 -19.41 -9.04 -9.80
N ALA A 267 -18.39 -9.35 -9.02
CA ALA A 267 -18.26 -10.58 -8.27
C ALA A 267 -18.92 -10.54 -6.87
N GLY A 268 -19.58 -9.43 -6.49
CA GLY A 268 -20.11 -9.25 -5.14
C GLY A 268 -19.01 -9.26 -4.05
N SER A 269 -17.79 -8.86 -4.42
CA SER A 269 -16.64 -8.69 -3.56
C SER A 269 -16.34 -7.19 -3.39
N PHE A 270 -15.50 -6.85 -2.42
CA PHE A 270 -15.15 -5.46 -2.13
C PHE A 270 -13.64 -5.23 -2.22
N LEU A 271 -13.22 -4.21 -2.98
CA LEU A 271 -11.85 -3.77 -3.02
C LEU A 271 -11.62 -2.77 -1.86
N GLY A 272 -10.95 -3.22 -0.80
CA GLY A 272 -10.76 -2.46 0.44
C GLY A 272 -9.60 -1.48 0.42
N GLY A 273 -8.78 -1.45 -0.64
CA GLY A 273 -7.65 -0.52 -0.69
C GLY A 273 -6.78 -0.64 -1.93
N MET A 274 -5.74 0.20 -1.93
CA MET A 274 -4.73 0.28 -2.98
C MET A 274 -3.33 0.20 -2.38
N HIS A 275 -2.40 -0.36 -3.14
CA HIS A 275 -0.98 -0.40 -2.82
C HIS A 275 -0.20 0.36 -3.89
N LEU A 276 0.29 1.55 -3.57
CA LEU A 276 0.89 2.48 -4.53
C LEU A 276 2.34 2.78 -4.16
N GLU A 277 3.16 3.00 -5.18
CA GLU A 277 4.48 3.62 -5.06
C GLU A 277 4.38 5.08 -5.46
N LEU A 278 4.43 5.97 -4.49
CA LEU A 278 4.28 7.41 -4.70
C LEU A 278 5.23 8.23 -3.81
N THR A 279 5.39 9.49 -4.15
CA THR A 279 6.14 10.45 -3.35
C THR A 279 5.46 11.82 -3.40
N GLY A 280 5.63 12.63 -2.34
CA GLY A 280 5.20 14.03 -2.32
C GLY A 280 6.11 14.97 -3.14
N GLU A 281 7.15 14.44 -3.82
CA GLU A 281 8.05 15.23 -4.63
C GLU A 281 7.63 15.26 -6.10
N ALA A 282 8.04 16.33 -6.80
CA ALA A 282 7.80 16.50 -8.24
C ALA A 282 8.79 15.68 -9.09
N VAL A 283 8.85 14.37 -8.88
CA VAL A 283 9.70 13.46 -9.66
C VAL A 283 9.12 13.22 -11.06
N THR A 284 9.99 12.79 -11.99
CA THR A 284 9.63 12.48 -13.37
C THR A 284 9.90 11.00 -13.69
N GLU A 285 9.24 10.09 -12.95
CA GLU A 285 9.53 8.65 -13.02
C GLU A 285 8.45 7.83 -13.74
N CYS A 286 7.19 8.33 -13.77
CA CYS A 286 6.06 7.71 -14.48
C CYS A 286 5.54 8.60 -15.58
N VAL A 287 5.31 8.03 -16.76
CA VAL A 287 4.80 8.73 -17.95
C VAL A 287 3.31 9.02 -17.82
N GLY A 288 2.86 10.17 -18.29
CA GLY A 288 1.44 10.56 -18.36
C GLY A 288 0.96 11.32 -17.13
N GLY A 289 -0.34 11.22 -16.87
CA GLY A 289 -1.06 12.06 -15.89
C GLY A 289 -1.39 13.44 -16.45
N ALA A 290 -2.09 14.25 -15.67
CA ALA A 290 -2.56 15.59 -16.06
C ALA A 290 -1.42 16.55 -16.45
N ALA A 291 -0.21 16.33 -15.93
CA ALA A 291 0.97 17.10 -16.30
C ALA A 291 1.55 16.73 -17.68
N GLY A 292 1.04 15.64 -18.30
CA GLY A 292 1.44 15.22 -19.64
C GLY A 292 2.91 14.81 -19.75
N LEU A 293 3.49 14.19 -18.68
CA LEU A 293 4.88 13.77 -18.68
C LEU A 293 5.13 12.75 -19.80
N THR A 294 6.13 13.02 -20.64
CA THR A 294 6.54 12.15 -21.74
C THR A 294 7.78 11.32 -21.37
N GLU A 295 8.11 10.32 -22.19
CA GLU A 295 9.33 9.53 -22.00
C GLU A 295 10.61 10.39 -22.05
N ASP A 296 10.65 11.40 -22.91
CA ASP A 296 11.79 12.33 -23.03
C ASP A 296 12.01 13.15 -21.75
N GLY A 297 10.94 13.43 -21.00
CA GLY A 297 10.99 14.17 -19.74
C GLY A 297 11.42 13.33 -18.52
N LEU A 298 11.50 12.00 -18.64
CA LEU A 298 11.84 11.13 -17.50
C LEU A 298 13.20 11.47 -16.86
N GLY A 299 14.17 11.88 -17.65
CA GLY A 299 15.54 12.19 -17.19
C GLY A 299 15.66 13.47 -16.36
N GLU A 300 14.67 14.34 -16.34
CA GLU A 300 14.76 15.65 -15.68
C GLU A 300 14.87 15.53 -14.17
N ARG A 301 14.07 14.66 -13.54
CA ARG A 301 14.07 14.42 -12.10
C ARG A 301 13.76 12.97 -11.75
N TYR A 302 14.51 12.04 -12.34
CA TYR A 302 14.42 10.61 -12.03
C TYR A 302 15.34 10.30 -10.85
N THR A 303 14.79 10.17 -9.64
CA THR A 303 15.56 10.09 -8.39
C THR A 303 15.45 8.76 -7.67
N THR A 304 14.54 7.87 -8.10
CA THR A 304 14.42 6.55 -7.48
C THR A 304 15.65 5.67 -7.72
N PHE A 305 16.02 4.88 -6.72
CA PHE A 305 17.05 3.85 -6.84
C PHE A 305 16.48 2.47 -7.19
N CYS A 306 15.18 2.30 -7.09
CA CYS A 306 14.50 1.01 -7.27
C CYS A 306 13.49 1.06 -8.42
N ASP A 307 12.25 1.38 -8.11
CA ASP A 307 11.13 1.36 -9.03
C ASP A 307 10.52 2.77 -9.18
N PRO A 308 9.97 3.11 -10.36
CA PRO A 308 9.42 4.43 -10.63
C PRO A 308 8.17 4.70 -9.78
N ARG A 309 8.08 5.92 -9.23
CA ARG A 309 7.01 6.37 -8.34
C ARG A 309 6.12 7.39 -9.03
N LEU A 310 4.85 7.41 -8.65
CA LEU A 310 3.96 8.53 -8.96
C LEU A 310 4.45 9.77 -8.21
N ASN A 311 4.47 10.90 -8.89
CA ASN A 311 4.71 12.19 -8.26
C ASN A 311 3.44 12.70 -7.56
N GLU A 312 3.57 13.79 -6.81
CA GLU A 312 2.48 14.41 -6.08
C GLU A 312 1.23 14.65 -6.94
N LYS A 313 1.39 15.18 -8.15
CA LYS A 313 0.28 15.49 -9.06
C LYS A 313 -0.45 14.24 -9.54
N GLN A 314 0.31 13.24 -9.97
CA GLN A 314 -0.23 11.95 -10.41
C GLN A 314 -0.92 11.21 -9.27
N ALA A 315 -0.32 11.21 -8.07
CA ALA A 315 -0.91 10.60 -6.88
C ALA A 315 -2.26 11.25 -6.50
N LEU A 316 -2.31 12.56 -6.54
CA LEU A 316 -3.53 13.32 -6.23
C LEU A 316 -4.62 13.10 -7.29
N GLU A 317 -4.25 13.10 -8.59
CA GLU A 317 -5.17 12.79 -9.68
C GLU A 317 -5.79 11.41 -9.50
N LEU A 318 -4.98 10.40 -9.20
CA LEU A 318 -5.44 9.03 -8.94
C LEU A 318 -6.41 8.98 -7.76
N ALA A 319 -6.08 9.67 -6.66
CA ALA A 319 -6.94 9.72 -5.47
C ALA A 319 -8.33 10.29 -5.78
N PHE A 320 -8.43 11.35 -6.58
CA PHE A 320 -9.73 11.93 -6.98
C PHE A 320 -10.54 11.00 -7.88
N LEU A 321 -9.88 10.31 -8.81
CA LEU A 321 -10.55 9.35 -9.69
C LEU A 321 -11.16 8.19 -8.88
N VAL A 322 -10.42 7.69 -7.90
CA VAL A 322 -10.90 6.63 -7.00
C VAL A 322 -12.03 7.13 -6.09
N ALA A 323 -11.89 8.32 -5.51
CA ALA A 323 -12.95 8.92 -4.69
C ALA A 323 -14.24 9.12 -5.49
N GLY A 324 -14.12 9.49 -6.78
CA GLY A 324 -15.25 9.58 -7.70
C GLY A 324 -15.98 8.24 -7.86
N PHE A 325 -15.24 7.16 -8.04
CA PHE A 325 -15.81 5.83 -8.20
C PHE A 325 -16.62 5.39 -6.97
N TYR A 326 -16.09 5.53 -5.77
CA TYR A 326 -16.80 5.16 -4.54
C TYR A 326 -17.99 6.07 -4.22
N ARG A 327 -17.93 7.35 -4.61
CA ARG A 327 -19.07 8.26 -4.45
C ARG A 327 -20.24 7.85 -5.32
N ASP A 328 -19.98 7.45 -6.56
CA ASP A 328 -21.01 7.04 -7.50
C ASP A 328 -21.68 5.72 -7.05
N GLU A 329 -20.93 4.83 -6.37
CA GLU A 329 -21.49 3.65 -5.69
C GLU A 329 -22.45 3.98 -4.54
N SER A 330 -22.17 5.03 -3.78
CA SER A 330 -23.02 5.37 -2.62
C SER A 330 -24.34 6.06 -3.00
N GLN A 331 -24.57 6.33 -4.30
CA GLN A 331 -25.81 6.94 -4.83
C GLN A 331 -26.72 5.91 -5.51
N GLU A 332 -26.28 4.68 -5.72
CA GLU A 332 -27.07 3.53 -6.16
C GLU A 332 -27.57 2.71 -4.97
#